data_f48d0d5fd582c2c6b9df94d79f90cf33
#
_entry.id   f48d0d5fd582c2c6b9df94d79f90cf33
#
_cell.length_a   1.000
_cell.length_b   1.000
_cell.length_c   1.000
_cell.angle_alpha   90.00
_cell.angle_beta   90.00
_cell.angle_gamma   90.00
#
_symmetry.space_group_name_H-M   'P 1'
#
loop_
_entity.id
_entity.type
_entity.pdbx_description
1 polymer ?
#
loop_
_entity_poly.entity_id
_entity_poly.type
_entity_poly.pdbx_seq_one_letter_code
_entity_poly.pdbx_strand_id
1 'polypeptide(L)'
;INGLLQHGGGGTLEGAVTVNGRDVAGTPLWELAQTVGSVFQNPKSQFFNLDTTGEVLFGLESRGASREEMSRVLDSAVQVCGVGPLLDRNIFALSGGEKQRIACASAWAMGPEVFVLDEPSSNLDGEGIRQLRDILRRLKAAGKTVLVAEHRLWYAADLADRVFYLREGQLEQIYTGAGFLALTEEKRRSMDLRSLTEVPLPEPHPSSETGGLTVRGLR
;
A
#
# COMPACT_ATOMS: atom_id res chain seq x y z
N ILE A 1 -11.90 -9.41 1.85
CA ILE A 1 -11.05 -10.07 0.84
C ILE A 1 -9.91 -10.82 1.51
N ASN A 2 -9.18 -10.20 2.43
CA ASN A 2 -8.06 -10.81 3.15
C ASN A 2 -8.46 -11.68 4.38
N GLY A 3 -9.74 -11.90 4.61
CA GLY A 3 -10.26 -12.75 5.69
C GLY A 3 -10.23 -12.16 7.10
N LEU A 4 -9.69 -10.96 7.29
CA LEU A 4 -9.52 -10.38 8.64
C LEU A 4 -10.85 -10.15 9.37
N LEU A 5 -11.93 -9.82 8.66
CA LEU A 5 -13.24 -9.61 9.27
C LEU A 5 -13.78 -10.88 9.92
N GLN A 6 -13.62 -12.04 9.28
CA GLN A 6 -14.10 -13.32 9.78
C GLN A 6 -13.22 -13.90 10.90
N HIS A 7 -11.90 -13.67 10.81
CA HIS A 7 -10.93 -14.26 11.73
C HIS A 7 -10.47 -13.31 12.83
N GLY A 8 -10.60 -11.98 12.62
CA GLY A 8 -10.14 -10.95 13.57
C GLY A 8 -11.17 -10.44 14.58
N GLY A 9 -12.40 -10.86 14.47
CA GLY A 9 -13.45 -10.58 15.44
C GLY A 9 -14.25 -9.29 15.19
N GLY A 10 -15.55 -9.38 15.36
CA GLY A 10 -16.43 -8.26 15.64
C GLY A 10 -17.33 -7.76 14.51
N GLY A 11 -17.33 -8.39 13.35
CA GLY A 11 -18.24 -8.02 12.27
C GLY A 11 -19.11 -9.19 11.81
N THR A 12 -20.28 -8.89 11.27
CA THR A 12 -21.14 -9.85 10.57
C THR A 12 -20.91 -9.71 9.09
N LEU A 13 -20.66 -10.81 8.37
CA LEU A 13 -20.59 -10.85 6.93
C LEU A 13 -21.90 -11.39 6.37
N GLU A 14 -22.60 -10.59 5.58
CA GLU A 14 -23.76 -11.02 4.81
C GLU A 14 -23.38 -11.08 3.33
N GLY A 15 -23.77 -12.17 2.65
CA GLY A 15 -23.37 -12.44 1.28
C GLY A 15 -22.11 -13.30 1.18
N ALA A 16 -21.50 -13.33 0.01
CA ALA A 16 -20.32 -14.14 -0.27
C ALA A 16 -19.19 -13.28 -0.86
N VAL A 17 -17.96 -13.54 -0.42
CA VAL A 17 -16.74 -12.97 -1.00
C VAL A 17 -15.87 -14.11 -1.51
N THR A 18 -15.53 -14.08 -2.78
CA THR A 18 -14.66 -15.09 -3.39
C THR A 18 -13.39 -14.47 -3.94
N VAL A 19 -12.27 -15.19 -3.79
CA VAL A 19 -10.97 -14.85 -4.40
C VAL A 19 -10.52 -16.06 -5.20
N ASN A 20 -10.27 -15.89 -6.49
CA ASN A 20 -9.93 -16.98 -7.41
C ASN A 20 -10.92 -18.16 -7.33
N GLY A 21 -12.21 -17.86 -7.18
CA GLY A 21 -13.28 -18.85 -7.08
C GLY A 21 -13.39 -19.55 -5.72
N ARG A 22 -12.53 -19.24 -4.74
CA ARG A 22 -12.60 -19.79 -3.37
C ARG A 22 -13.36 -18.85 -2.46
N ASP A 23 -14.24 -19.38 -1.64
CA ASP A 23 -14.97 -18.61 -0.64
C ASP A 23 -14.02 -18.19 0.51
N VAL A 24 -13.95 -16.88 0.74
CA VAL A 24 -13.10 -16.30 1.81
C VAL A 24 -13.57 -16.73 3.19
N ALA A 25 -14.88 -16.85 3.42
CA ALA A 25 -15.41 -17.22 4.73
C ALA A 25 -15.06 -18.66 5.13
N GLY A 26 -14.99 -19.57 4.15
CA GLY A 26 -14.68 -20.98 4.38
C GLY A 26 -13.18 -21.31 4.29
N THR A 27 -12.33 -20.35 3.95
CA THR A 27 -10.89 -20.60 3.72
C THR A 27 -10.07 -20.13 4.93
N PRO A 28 -9.18 -20.98 5.48
CA PRO A 28 -8.30 -20.60 6.58
C PRO A 28 -7.41 -19.39 6.22
N LEU A 29 -7.13 -18.53 7.21
CA LEU A 29 -6.37 -17.29 6.98
C LEU A 29 -4.98 -17.52 6.39
N TRP A 30 -4.28 -18.57 6.82
CA TRP A 30 -2.96 -18.93 6.29
C TRP A 30 -2.99 -19.34 4.81
N GLU A 31 -4.09 -19.93 4.35
CA GLU A 31 -4.29 -20.30 2.96
C GLU A 31 -4.66 -19.06 2.11
N LEU A 32 -5.52 -18.17 2.63
CA LEU A 32 -5.82 -16.89 2.00
C LEU A 32 -4.57 -16.02 1.84
N ALA A 33 -3.68 -16.02 2.84
CA ALA A 33 -2.43 -15.25 2.81
C ALA A 33 -1.47 -15.69 1.70
N GLN A 34 -1.62 -16.89 1.14
CA GLN A 34 -0.85 -17.33 -0.03
C GLN A 34 -1.39 -16.71 -1.34
N THR A 35 -2.64 -16.31 -1.35
CA THR A 35 -3.31 -15.74 -2.54
C THR A 35 -3.45 -14.23 -2.44
N VAL A 36 -3.64 -13.71 -1.23
CA VAL A 36 -3.87 -12.29 -0.97
C VAL A 36 -2.78 -11.73 -0.08
N GLY A 37 -1.93 -10.88 -0.64
CA GLY A 37 -0.95 -10.09 0.11
C GLY A 37 -1.59 -8.80 0.61
N SER A 38 -1.46 -8.51 1.91
CA SER A 38 -2.02 -7.30 2.53
C SER A 38 -0.92 -6.35 2.96
N VAL A 39 -1.13 -5.06 2.71
CA VAL A 39 -0.28 -3.98 3.19
C VAL A 39 -1.16 -3.00 3.95
N PHE A 40 -0.95 -2.87 5.26
CA PHE A 40 -1.78 -2.06 6.14
C PHE A 40 -1.36 -0.59 6.14
N GLN A 41 -2.28 0.26 6.55
CA GLN A 41 -2.08 1.71 6.70
C GLN A 41 -0.87 2.04 7.59
N ASN A 42 -0.65 1.28 8.65
CA ASN A 42 0.53 1.40 9.49
C ASN A 42 1.43 0.16 9.33
N PRO A 43 2.50 0.24 8.54
CA PRO A 43 3.38 -0.90 8.31
C PRO A 43 4.05 -1.43 9.59
N LYS A 44 4.19 -0.59 10.64
CA LYS A 44 4.78 -1.04 11.91
C LYS A 44 3.96 -2.14 12.60
N SER A 45 2.65 -2.18 12.37
CA SER A 45 1.77 -3.18 13.00
C SER A 45 1.86 -4.56 12.34
N GLN A 46 2.56 -4.67 11.19
CA GLN A 46 2.68 -5.94 10.48
C GLN A 46 4.07 -6.57 10.55
N PHE A 47 5.07 -5.89 11.17
CA PHE A 47 6.42 -6.40 11.28
C PHE A 47 6.61 -7.33 12.48
N PHE A 48 7.29 -8.45 12.23
CA PHE A 48 7.63 -9.46 13.22
C PHE A 48 9.13 -9.51 13.54
N ASN A 49 9.99 -9.11 12.61
CA ASN A 49 11.43 -9.13 12.74
C ASN A 49 12.04 -7.78 13.11
N LEU A 50 13.26 -7.80 13.60
CA LEU A 50 14.03 -6.59 13.90
C LEU A 50 14.84 -6.11 12.70
N ASP A 51 15.22 -7.02 11.82
CA ASP A 51 15.95 -6.70 10.59
C ASP A 51 15.07 -6.85 9.35
N THR A 52 15.42 -6.10 8.34
CA THR A 52 14.63 -5.98 7.12
C THR A 52 14.68 -7.21 6.22
N THR A 53 15.83 -7.91 6.17
CA THR A 53 16.00 -9.11 5.35
C THR A 53 15.17 -10.25 5.92
N GLY A 54 15.26 -10.48 7.24
CA GLY A 54 14.42 -11.44 7.94
C GLY A 54 12.93 -11.12 7.80
N GLU A 55 12.55 -9.84 7.84
CA GLU A 55 11.15 -9.45 7.66
C GLU A 55 10.63 -9.78 6.25
N VAL A 56 11.40 -9.50 5.20
CA VAL A 56 11.00 -9.85 3.83
C VAL A 56 10.88 -11.35 3.64
N LEU A 57 11.74 -12.14 4.29
CA LEU A 57 11.79 -13.59 4.14
C LEU A 57 10.90 -14.34 5.15
N PHE A 58 10.36 -13.69 6.16
CA PHE A 58 9.64 -14.29 7.28
C PHE A 58 8.56 -15.30 6.85
N GLY A 59 7.74 -14.94 5.89
CA GLY A 59 6.68 -15.83 5.39
C GLY A 59 7.22 -17.05 4.66
N LEU A 60 8.35 -16.94 3.96
CA LEU A 60 9.02 -18.05 3.29
C LEU A 60 9.68 -19.00 4.31
N GLU A 61 10.34 -18.45 5.32
CA GLU A 61 10.93 -19.22 6.42
C GLU A 61 9.87 -20.01 7.17
N SER A 62 8.73 -19.36 7.47
CA SER A 62 7.60 -19.97 8.18
C SER A 62 6.99 -21.17 7.44
N ARG A 63 7.06 -21.20 6.11
CA ARG A 63 6.61 -22.34 5.29
C ARG A 63 7.72 -23.34 4.94
N GLY A 64 8.94 -23.14 5.44
CA GLY A 64 10.08 -24.05 5.21
C GLY A 64 10.65 -23.96 3.80
N ALA A 65 10.63 -22.79 3.16
CA ALA A 65 11.22 -22.59 1.83
C ALA A 65 12.73 -22.86 1.84
N SER A 66 13.26 -23.34 0.71
CA SER A 66 14.70 -23.58 0.58
C SER A 66 15.49 -22.26 0.51
N ARG A 67 16.79 -22.33 0.83
CA ARG A 67 17.67 -21.15 0.74
C ARG A 67 17.74 -20.61 -0.69
N GLU A 68 17.73 -21.49 -1.69
CA GLU A 68 17.74 -21.10 -3.10
C GLU A 68 16.45 -20.38 -3.50
N GLU A 69 15.30 -20.84 -2.97
CA GLU A 69 14.02 -20.17 -3.18
C GLU A 69 14.01 -18.79 -2.52
N MET A 70 14.43 -18.71 -1.26
CA MET A 70 14.52 -17.45 -0.51
C MET A 70 15.43 -16.43 -1.21
N SER A 71 16.61 -16.85 -1.71
CA SER A 71 17.51 -15.96 -2.45
C SER A 71 16.86 -15.41 -3.72
N ARG A 72 16.24 -16.26 -4.54
CA ARG A 72 15.56 -15.83 -5.77
C ARG A 72 14.41 -14.86 -5.49
N VAL A 73 13.65 -15.13 -4.44
CA VAL A 73 12.52 -14.28 -4.06
C VAL A 73 13.00 -12.94 -3.51
N LEU A 74 14.07 -12.93 -2.72
CA LEU A 74 14.68 -11.71 -2.21
C LEU A 74 15.18 -10.83 -3.36
N ASP A 75 15.87 -11.39 -4.35
CA ASP A 75 16.32 -10.68 -5.55
C ASP A 75 15.13 -10.06 -6.30
N SER A 76 14.04 -10.81 -6.45
CA SER A 76 12.82 -10.33 -7.06
C SER A 76 12.18 -9.19 -6.25
N ALA A 77 12.11 -9.30 -4.93
CA ALA A 77 11.60 -8.26 -4.05
C ALA A 77 12.45 -6.98 -4.13
N VAL A 78 13.77 -7.12 -4.21
CA VAL A 78 14.70 -5.99 -4.45
C VAL A 78 14.35 -5.27 -5.74
N GLN A 79 14.10 -5.99 -6.83
CA GLN A 79 13.78 -5.40 -8.14
C GLN A 79 12.41 -4.72 -8.14
N VAL A 80 11.38 -5.37 -7.57
CA VAL A 80 10.01 -4.87 -7.62
C VAL A 80 9.78 -3.73 -6.61
N CYS A 81 10.27 -3.87 -5.39
CA CYS A 81 10.01 -2.92 -4.30
C CYS A 81 11.15 -1.92 -4.07
N GLY A 82 12.31 -2.10 -4.73
CA GLY A 82 13.45 -1.21 -4.60
C GLY A 82 14.11 -1.24 -3.23
N VAL A 83 14.07 -2.39 -2.54
CA VAL A 83 14.52 -2.52 -1.14
C VAL A 83 16.00 -2.89 -0.98
N GLY A 84 16.76 -3.03 -2.05
CA GLY A 84 18.18 -3.41 -1.98
C GLY A 84 19.00 -2.59 -0.98
N PRO A 85 18.96 -1.24 -1.00
CA PRO A 85 19.68 -0.41 -0.03
C PRO A 85 19.15 -0.50 1.40
N LEU A 86 18.04 -1.19 1.62
CA LEU A 86 17.39 -1.33 2.92
C LEU A 86 17.65 -2.68 3.58
N LEU A 87 18.22 -3.65 2.86
CA LEU A 87 18.51 -4.97 3.43
C LEU A 87 19.51 -4.88 4.58
N ASP A 88 19.42 -5.84 5.49
CA ASP A 88 20.29 -5.98 6.67
C ASP A 88 20.28 -4.75 7.60
N ARG A 89 19.20 -3.95 7.55
CA ARG A 89 19.03 -2.79 8.42
C ARG A 89 18.02 -3.06 9.53
N ASN A 90 18.17 -2.34 10.62
CA ASN A 90 17.18 -2.36 11.70
C ASN A 90 15.90 -1.65 11.24
N ILE A 91 14.76 -2.34 11.32
CA ILE A 91 13.44 -1.82 10.90
C ILE A 91 13.05 -0.55 11.67
N PHE A 92 13.41 -0.43 12.94
CA PHE A 92 13.07 0.76 13.73
C PHE A 92 13.81 2.03 13.28
N ALA A 93 14.98 1.86 12.64
CA ALA A 93 15.76 2.97 12.10
C ALA A 93 15.26 3.48 10.75
N LEU A 94 14.28 2.81 10.14
CA LEU A 94 13.74 3.17 8.85
C LEU A 94 12.76 4.35 8.94
N SER A 95 12.74 5.19 7.90
CA SER A 95 11.68 6.18 7.66
C SER A 95 10.33 5.52 7.36
N GLY A 96 9.24 6.30 7.34
CA GLY A 96 7.91 5.81 6.98
C GLY A 96 7.87 5.19 5.57
N GLY A 97 8.46 5.86 4.58
CA GLY A 97 8.52 5.37 3.20
C GLY A 97 9.38 4.10 3.05
N GLU A 98 10.50 4.01 3.77
CA GLU A 98 11.32 2.80 3.79
C GLU A 98 10.56 1.62 4.42
N LYS A 99 9.84 1.85 5.53
CA LYS A 99 8.96 0.84 6.15
C LYS A 99 7.87 0.36 5.19
N GLN A 100 7.24 1.28 4.47
CA GLN A 100 6.21 0.94 3.49
C GLN A 100 6.76 0.04 2.39
N ARG A 101 7.97 0.32 1.90
CA ARG A 101 8.64 -0.52 0.89
C ARG A 101 8.95 -1.92 1.42
N ILE A 102 9.41 -2.04 2.66
CA ILE A 102 9.64 -3.36 3.29
C ILE A 102 8.32 -4.12 3.44
N ALA A 103 7.23 -3.48 3.88
CA ALA A 103 5.92 -4.11 3.96
C ALA A 103 5.42 -4.61 2.59
N CYS A 104 5.61 -3.84 1.53
CA CYS A 104 5.31 -4.28 0.16
C CYS A 104 6.22 -5.46 -0.27
N ALA A 105 7.50 -5.46 0.11
CA ALA A 105 8.43 -6.52 -0.21
C ALA A 105 8.10 -7.83 0.54
N SER A 106 7.73 -7.76 1.81
CA SER A 106 7.25 -8.92 2.58
C SER A 106 5.99 -9.53 1.96
N ALA A 107 5.02 -8.67 1.57
CA ALA A 107 3.83 -9.13 0.87
C ALA A 107 4.18 -9.76 -0.50
N TRP A 108 5.09 -9.16 -1.27
CA TRP A 108 5.56 -9.68 -2.55
C TRP A 108 6.23 -11.06 -2.41
N ALA A 109 7.04 -11.25 -1.38
CA ALA A 109 7.80 -12.48 -1.15
C ALA A 109 6.92 -13.73 -1.02
N MET A 110 5.69 -13.59 -0.52
CA MET A 110 4.72 -14.67 -0.45
C MET A 110 4.16 -15.09 -1.82
N GLY A 111 4.41 -14.31 -2.86
CA GLY A 111 3.98 -14.60 -4.23
C GLY A 111 2.48 -14.46 -4.51
N PRO A 112 1.71 -13.62 -3.81
CA PRO A 112 0.27 -13.55 -3.96
C PRO A 112 -0.13 -13.10 -5.37
N GLU A 113 -1.35 -13.46 -5.78
CA GLU A 113 -1.94 -12.99 -7.03
C GLU A 113 -2.69 -11.67 -6.85
N VAL A 114 -3.20 -11.43 -5.64
CA VAL A 114 -3.96 -10.23 -5.28
C VAL A 114 -3.23 -9.45 -4.20
N PHE A 115 -3.06 -8.16 -4.40
CA PHE A 115 -2.53 -7.23 -3.40
C PHE A 115 -3.65 -6.32 -2.91
N VAL A 116 -3.79 -6.19 -1.60
CA VAL A 116 -4.73 -5.27 -0.94
C VAL A 116 -3.92 -4.28 -0.12
N LEU A 117 -4.01 -3.01 -0.49
CA LEU A 117 -3.33 -1.92 0.19
C LEU A 117 -4.36 -0.97 0.79
N ASP A 118 -4.26 -0.75 2.10
CA ASP A 118 -5.16 0.12 2.84
C ASP A 118 -4.44 1.42 3.22
N GLU A 119 -4.87 2.54 2.65
CA GLU A 119 -4.28 3.88 2.76
C GLU A 119 -2.74 3.90 2.76
N PRO A 120 -2.10 3.26 1.77
CA PRO A 120 -0.65 3.03 1.81
C PRO A 120 0.17 4.32 1.73
N SER A 121 -0.44 5.45 1.36
CA SER A 121 0.24 6.75 1.27
C SER A 121 0.13 7.61 2.53
N SER A 122 -0.63 7.20 3.56
CA SER A 122 -1.03 8.04 4.70
C SER A 122 0.15 8.64 5.47
N ASN A 123 1.25 7.90 5.60
CA ASN A 123 2.44 8.28 6.38
C ASN A 123 3.66 8.59 5.50
N LEU A 124 3.43 8.90 4.21
CA LEU A 124 4.51 9.12 3.24
C LEU A 124 4.66 10.60 2.88
N ASP A 125 5.90 11.01 2.71
CA ASP A 125 6.27 12.26 2.05
C ASP A 125 6.15 12.12 0.51
N GLY A 126 6.41 13.19 -0.22
CA GLY A 126 6.30 13.19 -1.68
C GLY A 126 7.21 12.17 -2.36
N GLU A 127 8.42 11.93 -1.82
CA GLU A 127 9.33 10.92 -2.37
C GLU A 127 8.82 9.50 -2.10
N GLY A 128 8.38 9.22 -0.89
CA GLY A 128 7.77 7.94 -0.52
C GLY A 128 6.55 7.61 -1.37
N ILE A 129 5.72 8.61 -1.70
CA ILE A 129 4.55 8.42 -2.58
C ILE A 129 4.99 8.08 -4.02
N ARG A 130 6.03 8.75 -4.56
CA ARG A 130 6.56 8.41 -5.89
C ARG A 130 7.10 6.98 -5.93
N GLN A 131 7.82 6.56 -4.90
CA GLN A 131 8.32 5.18 -4.77
C GLN A 131 7.19 4.16 -4.67
N LEU A 132 6.14 4.45 -3.87
CA LEU A 132 4.95 3.62 -3.78
C LEU A 132 4.25 3.49 -5.16
N ARG A 133 4.09 4.61 -5.88
CA ARG A 133 3.54 4.58 -7.24
C ARG A 133 4.34 3.66 -8.16
N ASP A 134 5.66 3.69 -8.10
CA ASP A 134 6.51 2.82 -8.92
C ASP A 134 6.34 1.34 -8.56
N ILE A 135 6.16 1.03 -7.27
CA ILE A 135 5.82 -0.33 -6.83
C ILE A 135 4.48 -0.76 -7.44
N LEU A 136 3.42 0.05 -7.32
CA LEU A 136 2.10 -0.27 -7.88
C LEU A 136 2.18 -0.53 -9.39
N ARG A 137 2.96 0.29 -10.12
CA ARG A 137 3.18 0.11 -11.56
C ARG A 137 3.87 -1.24 -11.86
N ARG A 138 4.89 -1.61 -11.07
CA ARG A 138 5.60 -2.89 -11.25
C ARG A 138 4.72 -4.08 -10.89
N LEU A 139 3.91 -4.01 -9.83
CA LEU A 139 2.92 -5.04 -9.49
C LEU A 139 1.93 -5.26 -10.65
N LYS A 140 1.38 -4.16 -11.19
CA LYS A 140 0.48 -4.21 -12.34
C LYS A 140 1.17 -4.82 -13.58
N ALA A 141 2.40 -4.41 -13.88
CA ALA A 141 3.20 -4.95 -14.98
C ALA A 141 3.53 -6.44 -14.82
N ALA A 142 3.64 -6.93 -13.58
CA ALA A 142 3.79 -8.34 -13.24
C ALA A 142 2.47 -9.13 -13.31
N GLY A 143 1.39 -8.54 -13.79
CA GLY A 143 0.09 -9.19 -13.94
C GLY A 143 -0.68 -9.39 -12.63
N LYS A 144 -0.29 -8.71 -11.55
CA LYS A 144 -0.97 -8.84 -10.27
C LYS A 144 -2.26 -8.02 -10.24
N THR A 145 -3.27 -8.54 -9.54
CA THR A 145 -4.46 -7.75 -9.20
C THR A 145 -4.16 -6.88 -7.99
N VAL A 146 -4.36 -5.57 -8.11
CA VAL A 146 -4.04 -4.62 -7.05
C VAL A 146 -5.29 -3.85 -6.66
N LEU A 147 -5.71 -3.98 -5.40
CA LEU A 147 -6.76 -3.18 -4.78
C LEU A 147 -6.12 -2.15 -3.85
N VAL A 148 -6.47 -0.89 -4.05
CA VAL A 148 -5.99 0.20 -3.18
C VAL A 148 -7.19 0.96 -2.64
N ALA A 149 -7.36 0.99 -1.32
CA ALA A 149 -8.24 1.94 -0.66
C ALA A 149 -7.42 3.19 -0.36
N GLU A 150 -7.85 4.38 -0.84
CA GLU A 150 -7.01 5.56 -0.80
C GLU A 150 -7.81 6.86 -0.83
N HIS A 151 -7.29 7.88 -0.12
CA HIS A 151 -7.80 9.25 -0.17
C HIS A 151 -6.96 10.19 -1.05
N ARG A 152 -5.67 9.89 -1.23
CA ARG A 152 -4.75 10.65 -2.09
C ARG A 152 -4.75 10.07 -3.48
N LEU A 153 -5.60 10.57 -4.37
CA LEU A 153 -5.88 9.94 -5.65
C LEU A 153 -4.83 10.23 -6.73
N TRP A 154 -4.15 11.38 -6.63
CA TRP A 154 -3.29 11.92 -7.68
C TRP A 154 -2.15 11.00 -8.13
N TYR A 155 -1.61 10.19 -7.24
CA TYR A 155 -0.47 9.33 -7.55
C TYR A 155 -0.85 7.98 -8.18
N ALA A 156 -2.11 7.57 -8.06
CA ALA A 156 -2.56 6.24 -8.45
C ALA A 156 -3.72 6.24 -9.47
N ALA A 157 -4.43 7.36 -9.63
CA ALA A 157 -5.65 7.43 -10.43
C ALA A 157 -5.45 7.00 -11.89
N ASP A 158 -4.33 7.36 -12.51
CA ASP A 158 -4.00 7.01 -13.90
C ASP A 158 -3.48 5.55 -14.04
N LEU A 159 -3.16 4.89 -12.94
CA LEU A 159 -2.82 3.46 -12.92
C LEU A 159 -4.05 2.58 -12.80
N ALA A 160 -5.18 3.13 -12.35
CA ALA A 160 -6.39 2.37 -12.08
C ALA A 160 -7.11 1.96 -13.37
N ASP A 161 -7.45 0.67 -13.50
CA ASP A 161 -8.32 0.17 -14.57
C ASP A 161 -9.79 0.40 -14.22
N ARG A 162 -10.13 0.32 -12.93
CA ARG A 162 -11.47 0.53 -12.38
C ARG A 162 -11.39 1.29 -11.07
N VAL A 163 -12.38 2.16 -10.82
CA VAL A 163 -12.52 2.90 -9.57
C VAL A 163 -13.90 2.63 -8.99
N PHE A 164 -13.94 2.17 -7.75
CA PHE A 164 -15.14 1.92 -6.97
C PHE A 164 -15.33 3.10 -6.02
N TYR A 165 -16.36 3.89 -6.25
CA TYR A 165 -16.69 5.00 -5.37
C TYR A 165 -17.66 4.53 -4.29
N LEU A 166 -17.18 4.56 -3.04
CA LEU A 166 -17.97 4.20 -1.87
C LEU A 166 -18.29 5.45 -1.07
N ARG A 167 -19.54 5.55 -0.60
CA ARG A 167 -20.00 6.60 0.29
C ARG A 167 -20.86 6.00 1.38
N GLU A 168 -20.61 6.39 2.63
CA GLU A 168 -21.35 5.88 3.79
C GLU A 168 -21.46 4.33 3.83
N GLY A 169 -20.38 3.63 3.42
CA GLY A 169 -20.32 2.18 3.37
C GLY A 169 -21.05 1.53 2.18
N GLN A 170 -21.63 2.32 1.27
CA GLN A 170 -22.32 1.82 0.09
C GLN A 170 -21.53 2.07 -1.18
N LEU A 171 -21.59 1.12 -2.11
CA LEU A 171 -21.04 1.29 -3.46
C LEU A 171 -22.02 2.12 -4.30
N GLU A 172 -21.71 3.40 -4.51
CA GLU A 172 -22.55 4.29 -5.30
C GLU A 172 -22.29 4.20 -6.80
N GLN A 173 -21.01 4.08 -7.19
CA GLN A 173 -20.63 4.13 -8.60
C GLN A 173 -19.37 3.33 -8.89
N ILE A 174 -19.32 2.76 -10.09
CA ILE A 174 -18.12 2.12 -10.65
C ILE A 174 -17.72 2.88 -11.92
N TYR A 175 -16.47 3.31 -11.98
CA TYR A 175 -15.90 3.97 -13.16
C TYR A 175 -14.84 3.07 -13.81
N THR A 176 -14.69 3.20 -15.13
CA THR A 176 -13.43 2.83 -15.75
C THR A 176 -12.34 3.85 -15.36
N GLY A 177 -11.07 3.48 -15.39
CA GLY A 177 -9.98 4.41 -15.09
C GLY A 177 -10.06 5.68 -15.96
N ALA A 178 -10.25 5.53 -17.28
CA ALA A 178 -10.42 6.65 -18.19
C ALA A 178 -11.65 7.51 -17.87
N GLY A 179 -12.79 6.86 -17.53
CA GLY A 179 -14.02 7.57 -17.14
C GLY A 179 -13.85 8.37 -15.84
N PHE A 180 -13.08 7.84 -14.88
CA PHE A 180 -12.77 8.54 -13.64
C PHE A 180 -11.86 9.75 -13.86
N LEU A 181 -10.83 9.60 -14.69
CA LEU A 181 -9.94 10.71 -15.05
C LEU A 181 -10.65 11.82 -15.82
N ALA A 182 -11.70 11.49 -16.59
CA ALA A 182 -12.52 12.45 -17.36
C ALA A 182 -13.53 13.23 -16.48
N LEU A 183 -13.70 12.87 -15.20
CA LEU A 183 -14.58 13.63 -14.31
C LEU A 183 -14.07 15.06 -14.15
N THR A 184 -15.01 16.04 -14.24
CA THR A 184 -14.69 17.43 -13.98
C THR A 184 -14.29 17.63 -12.52
N GLU A 185 -13.53 18.68 -12.23
CA GLU A 185 -13.16 19.00 -10.86
C GLU A 185 -14.40 19.32 -10.00
N GLU A 186 -15.38 19.99 -10.57
CA GLU A 186 -16.67 20.28 -9.91
C GLU A 186 -17.38 18.97 -9.50
N LYS A 187 -17.45 17.99 -10.42
CA LYS A 187 -18.04 16.68 -10.12
C LYS A 187 -17.28 15.96 -9.01
N ARG A 188 -15.94 15.96 -9.05
CA ARG A 188 -15.13 15.36 -7.98
C ARG A 188 -15.35 16.03 -6.63
N ARG A 189 -15.42 17.37 -6.60
CA ARG A 189 -15.73 18.11 -5.37
C ARG A 189 -17.12 17.78 -4.82
N SER A 190 -18.13 17.59 -5.67
CA SER A 190 -19.48 17.18 -5.23
C SER A 190 -19.51 15.76 -4.65
N MET A 191 -18.48 14.96 -4.92
CA MET A 191 -18.28 13.63 -4.40
C MET A 191 -17.33 13.60 -3.19
N ASP A 192 -16.92 14.76 -2.66
CA ASP A 192 -15.91 14.89 -1.58
C ASP A 192 -14.55 14.23 -1.92
N LEU A 193 -14.23 14.11 -3.21
CA LEU A 193 -12.98 13.52 -3.65
C LEU A 193 -11.86 14.58 -3.71
N ARG A 194 -10.67 14.19 -3.31
CA ARG A 194 -9.47 15.02 -3.40
C ARG A 194 -9.04 15.24 -4.86
N SER A 195 -8.23 16.27 -5.07
CA SER A 195 -7.68 16.60 -6.38
C SER A 195 -6.88 15.41 -6.97
N LEU A 196 -6.95 15.27 -8.31
CA LEU A 196 -6.10 14.35 -9.08
C LEU A 196 -4.74 14.97 -9.46
N THR A 197 -4.48 16.20 -9.05
CA THR A 197 -3.20 16.86 -9.24
C THR A 197 -2.52 17.05 -7.88
N GLU A 198 -1.22 16.88 -7.86
CA GLU A 198 -0.42 17.27 -6.69
C GLU A 198 -0.56 18.80 -6.54
N VAL A 199 -1.03 19.23 -5.37
CA VAL A 199 -1.12 20.68 -5.09
C VAL A 199 0.29 21.14 -4.71
N PRO A 200 0.94 21.99 -5.53
CA PRO A 200 2.24 22.52 -5.17
C PRO A 200 2.11 23.31 -3.86
N LEU A 201 3.08 23.15 -2.98
CA LEU A 201 3.16 24.02 -1.80
C LEU A 201 3.28 25.47 -2.29
N PRO A 202 2.52 26.41 -1.70
CA PRO A 202 2.69 27.82 -2.03
C PRO A 202 4.16 28.20 -1.77
N GLU A 203 4.75 28.95 -2.72
CA GLU A 203 6.08 29.48 -2.50
C GLU A 203 6.07 30.32 -1.20
N PRO A 204 7.09 30.18 -0.34
CA PRO A 204 7.16 30.98 0.86
C PRO A 204 7.22 32.44 0.44
N HIS A 205 6.22 33.21 0.80
CA HIS A 205 6.27 34.66 0.61
C HIS A 205 7.46 35.20 1.41
N PRO A 206 8.38 35.95 0.79
CA PRO A 206 9.41 36.63 1.57
C PRO A 206 8.71 37.55 2.56
N SER A 207 8.81 37.22 3.84
CA SER A 207 8.28 38.10 4.88
C SER A 207 9.08 39.39 4.88
N SER A 208 8.43 40.49 4.59
CA SER A 208 9.04 41.83 4.74
C SER A 208 9.15 42.27 6.23
N GLU A 209 8.71 41.41 7.13
CA GLU A 209 8.74 41.71 8.59
C GLU A 209 9.95 41.05 9.26
N THR A 210 10.67 41.82 10.00
CA THR A 210 11.85 41.45 10.77
C THR A 210 11.52 40.69 12.06
N GLY A 211 10.37 40.05 12.15
CA GLY A 211 9.88 39.26 13.29
C GLY A 211 9.65 37.80 12.90
N GLY A 212 10.66 36.97 12.99
CA GLY A 212 10.55 35.54 12.80
C GLY A 212 10.72 34.74 14.09
N LEU A 213 10.24 33.52 14.14
CA LEU A 213 10.51 32.58 15.22
C LEU A 213 12.00 32.23 15.22
N THR A 214 12.75 32.67 16.23
CA THR A 214 14.14 32.27 16.41
C THR A 214 14.20 31.14 17.43
N VAL A 215 14.60 29.94 16.99
CA VAL A 215 14.83 28.81 17.89
C VAL A 215 16.32 28.68 18.16
N ARG A 216 16.75 28.81 19.45
CA ARG A 216 18.13 28.62 19.87
C ARG A 216 18.24 27.39 20.76
N GLY A 217 19.21 26.51 20.48
CA GLY A 217 19.57 25.41 21.40
C GLY A 217 18.70 24.16 21.27
N LEU A 218 18.07 23.89 20.13
CA LEU A 218 17.54 22.57 19.82
C LEU A 218 18.71 21.57 19.72
N ARG A 219 18.77 20.62 20.66
CA ARG A 219 19.61 19.42 20.61
C ARG A 219 18.79 18.20 20.25
#